data_1fd7eaf5124e1110cd3f67b4ea9d4d26
#
_entry.id   1fd7eaf5124e1110cd3f67b4ea9d4d26
#
_cell.length_a   1.000
_cell.length_b   1.000
_cell.length_c   1.000
_cell.angle_alpha   90.00
_cell.angle_beta   90.00
_cell.angle_gamma   90.00
#
_symmetry.space_group_name_H-M   'P 1'
#
loop_
_entity.id
_entity.type
_entity.pdbx_description
1 polymer ?
#
loop_
_entity_poly.entity_id
_entity_poly.type
_entity_poly.pdbx_seq_one_letter_code
_entity_poly.pdbx_strand_id
1 'polypeptide(L)'
;MLSPLPLLLLALSVTGIALSLATGGILQPDWSLALLLAALLARRGTWMWVLPALLLHDLALYWTPWGVFPLACLLPAILMRLDEDIGPGLPQRFVMLFFVSLPMLVHGAGFMQWVLTLMLCIPIWHLLARIYDRQYA
;
A
#
# COMPACT_ATOMS: atom_id res chain seq x y z
N MET A 1 -18.71 -8.97 -13.84
CA MET A 1 -18.51 -7.58 -14.25
C MET A 1 -17.32 -6.98 -13.51
N LEU A 2 -16.39 -6.37 -14.23
CA LEU A 2 -15.20 -5.79 -13.63
C LEU A 2 -15.52 -4.40 -13.07
N SER A 3 -15.18 -4.17 -11.82
CA SER A 3 -15.30 -2.87 -11.20
C SER A 3 -14.27 -1.90 -11.79
N PRO A 4 -14.59 -0.61 -12.01
CA PRO A 4 -13.60 0.37 -12.45
C PRO A 4 -12.63 0.77 -11.34
N LEU A 5 -12.87 0.36 -10.11
CA LEU A 5 -12.06 0.77 -8.96
C LEU A 5 -10.58 0.37 -9.10
N PRO A 6 -10.21 -0.87 -9.51
CA PRO A 6 -8.80 -1.20 -9.68
C PRO A 6 -8.09 -0.30 -10.70
N LEU A 7 -8.75 0.02 -11.81
CA LEU A 7 -8.17 0.91 -12.83
C LEU A 7 -7.98 2.31 -12.29
N LEU A 8 -8.94 2.82 -11.53
CA LEU A 8 -8.84 4.14 -10.91
C LEU A 8 -7.68 4.18 -9.92
N LEU A 9 -7.57 3.16 -9.06
CA LEU A 9 -6.51 3.10 -8.07
C LEU A 9 -5.14 2.97 -8.73
N LEU A 10 -5.02 2.20 -9.81
CA LEU A 10 -3.77 2.10 -10.56
C LEU A 10 -3.40 3.44 -11.20
N ALA A 11 -4.36 4.15 -11.77
CA ALA A 11 -4.11 5.47 -12.35
C ALA A 11 -3.64 6.46 -11.29
N LEU A 12 -4.27 6.46 -10.13
CA LEU A 12 -3.87 7.31 -9.01
C LEU A 12 -2.48 6.93 -8.48
N SER A 13 -2.16 5.64 -8.46
CA SER A 13 -0.83 5.18 -8.03
C SER A 13 0.26 5.64 -8.98
N VAL A 14 0.04 5.52 -10.28
CA VAL A 14 0.99 5.99 -11.30
C VAL A 14 1.17 7.51 -11.19
N THR A 15 0.08 8.24 -10.99
CA THR A 15 0.13 9.70 -10.77
C THR A 15 0.95 10.02 -9.52
N GLY A 16 0.75 9.27 -8.44
CA GLY A 16 1.52 9.44 -7.21
C GLY A 16 3.02 9.18 -7.41
N ILE A 17 3.37 8.15 -8.18
CA ILE A 17 4.78 7.88 -8.51
C ILE A 17 5.37 9.05 -9.30
N ALA A 18 4.65 9.52 -10.32
CA ALA A 18 5.10 10.65 -11.12
C ALA A 18 5.28 11.90 -10.28
N LEU A 19 4.35 12.17 -9.36
CA LEU A 19 4.44 13.31 -8.46
C LEU A 19 5.66 13.20 -7.56
N SER A 20 5.93 12.02 -7.00
CA SER A 20 7.09 11.80 -6.14
C SER A 20 8.39 12.01 -6.90
N LEU A 21 8.47 11.58 -8.15
CA LEU A 21 9.66 11.77 -8.99
C LEU A 21 9.86 13.23 -9.38
N ALA A 22 8.75 13.94 -9.66
CA ALA A 22 8.81 15.33 -10.13
C ALA A 22 9.11 16.32 -8.99
N THR A 23 8.71 16.00 -7.77
CA THR A 23 8.82 16.92 -6.61
C THR A 23 9.79 16.41 -5.56
N GLY A 24 10.84 15.71 -5.98
CA GLY A 24 11.87 15.22 -5.07
C GLY A 24 12.47 16.37 -4.25
N GLY A 25 12.67 16.15 -2.95
CA GLY A 25 13.19 17.15 -2.03
C GLY A 25 12.13 17.91 -1.25
N ILE A 26 10.86 17.82 -1.64
CA ILE A 26 9.75 18.37 -0.87
C ILE A 26 9.27 17.34 0.13
N LEU A 27 9.05 17.74 1.37
CA LEU A 27 8.52 16.86 2.40
C LEU A 27 7.06 16.51 2.04
N GLN A 28 6.82 15.26 1.69
CA GLN A 28 5.50 14.75 1.32
C GLN A 28 5.45 13.25 1.57
N PRO A 29 4.24 12.68 1.77
CA PRO A 29 4.11 11.23 1.88
C PRO A 29 4.37 10.55 0.54
N ASP A 30 4.64 9.26 0.58
CA ASP A 30 4.68 8.42 -0.61
C ASP A 30 3.25 8.06 -1.00
N TRP A 31 2.67 8.85 -1.88
CA TRP A 31 1.26 8.76 -2.26
C TRP A 31 0.90 7.39 -2.83
N SER A 32 1.75 6.89 -3.73
CA SER A 32 1.49 5.61 -4.39
C SER A 32 1.58 4.45 -3.40
N LEU A 33 2.58 4.45 -2.53
CA LEU A 33 2.75 3.40 -1.53
C LEU A 33 1.58 3.39 -0.55
N ALA A 34 1.16 4.57 -0.06
CA ALA A 34 0.04 4.66 0.85
C ALA A 34 -1.24 4.10 0.22
N LEU A 35 -1.49 4.46 -1.05
CA LEU A 35 -2.68 3.99 -1.75
C LEU A 35 -2.65 2.48 -2.00
N LEU A 36 -1.52 1.96 -2.45
CA LEU A 36 -1.39 0.53 -2.77
C LEU A 36 -1.46 -0.34 -1.52
N LEU A 37 -0.77 0.04 -0.44
CA LEU A 37 -0.86 -0.69 0.81
C LEU A 37 -2.24 -0.61 1.43
N ALA A 38 -2.89 0.55 1.35
CA ALA A 38 -4.25 0.71 1.83
C ALA A 38 -5.22 -0.22 1.08
N ALA A 39 -5.08 -0.32 -0.23
CA ALA A 39 -5.91 -1.21 -1.04
C ALA A 39 -5.70 -2.68 -0.64
N LEU A 40 -4.46 -3.09 -0.44
CA LEU A 40 -4.14 -4.46 -0.05
C LEU A 40 -4.67 -4.79 1.34
N LEU A 41 -4.56 -3.86 2.28
CA LEU A 41 -5.07 -4.05 3.64
C LEU A 41 -6.59 -4.05 3.69
N ALA A 42 -7.23 -3.22 2.85
CA ALA A 42 -8.69 -3.16 2.79
C ALA A 42 -9.28 -4.46 2.25
N ARG A 43 -8.60 -5.06 1.27
CA ARG A 43 -9.05 -6.32 0.69
C ARG A 43 -7.83 -7.09 0.14
N ARG A 44 -7.49 -8.20 0.80
CA ARG A 44 -6.30 -8.97 0.40
C ARG A 44 -6.38 -9.52 -1.01
N GLY A 45 -7.61 -9.72 -1.54
CA GLY A 45 -7.80 -10.19 -2.92
C GLY A 45 -7.29 -9.23 -3.99
N THR A 46 -6.95 -7.98 -3.64
CA THR A 46 -6.37 -7.02 -4.58
C THR A 46 -4.91 -7.30 -4.92
N TRP A 47 -4.30 -8.30 -4.29
CA TRP A 47 -2.88 -8.61 -4.50
C TRP A 47 -2.53 -8.82 -5.98
N MET A 48 -3.49 -9.26 -6.78
CA MET A 48 -3.26 -9.55 -8.20
C MET A 48 -2.81 -8.32 -9.00
N TRP A 49 -3.31 -7.14 -8.63
CA TRP A 49 -2.90 -5.91 -9.30
C TRP A 49 -2.02 -5.01 -8.40
N VAL A 50 -2.15 -5.14 -7.10
CA VAL A 50 -1.36 -4.32 -6.16
C VAL A 50 0.11 -4.72 -6.20
N LEU A 51 0.42 -6.01 -6.20
CA LEU A 51 1.81 -6.46 -6.18
C LEU A 51 2.60 -6.02 -7.41
N PRO A 52 2.10 -6.19 -8.64
CA PRO A 52 2.80 -5.63 -9.81
C PRO A 52 2.98 -4.11 -9.73
N ALA A 53 1.99 -3.39 -9.20
CA ALA A 53 2.07 -1.95 -9.04
C ALA A 53 3.14 -1.56 -8.00
N LEU A 54 3.26 -2.33 -6.92
CA LEU A 54 4.33 -2.11 -5.92
C LEU A 54 5.71 -2.39 -6.50
N LEU A 55 5.83 -3.38 -7.37
CA LEU A 55 7.09 -3.64 -8.05
C LEU A 55 7.48 -2.44 -8.94
N LEU A 56 6.52 -1.89 -9.67
CA LEU A 56 6.75 -0.67 -10.45
C LEU A 56 7.16 0.49 -9.56
N HIS A 57 6.50 0.67 -8.44
CA HIS A 57 6.83 1.69 -7.45
C HIS A 57 8.28 1.57 -6.99
N ASP A 58 8.70 0.36 -6.60
CA ASP A 58 10.06 0.15 -6.11
C ASP A 58 11.10 0.41 -7.20
N LEU A 59 10.86 -0.06 -8.42
CA LEU A 59 11.76 0.16 -9.53
C LEU A 59 11.85 1.65 -9.89
N ALA A 60 10.74 2.37 -9.83
CA ALA A 60 10.71 3.79 -10.18
C ALA A 60 11.37 4.67 -9.13
N LEU A 61 11.15 4.39 -7.86
CA LEU A 61 11.60 5.27 -6.76
C LEU A 61 12.91 4.82 -6.12
N TYR A 62 13.14 3.52 -6.01
CA TYR A 62 14.32 2.98 -5.32
C TYR A 62 15.34 2.35 -6.26
N TRP A 63 15.02 2.21 -7.55
CA TRP A 63 15.88 1.60 -8.57
C TRP A 63 16.24 0.13 -8.27
N THR A 64 15.43 -0.54 -7.44
CA THR A 64 15.64 -1.93 -7.05
C THR A 64 14.30 -2.60 -6.77
N PRO A 65 14.15 -3.91 -7.08
CA PRO A 65 12.93 -4.64 -6.72
C PRO A 65 12.87 -5.04 -5.24
N TRP A 66 13.90 -4.72 -4.46
CA TRP A 66 14.03 -5.14 -3.06
C TRP A 66 13.56 -4.09 -2.06
N GLY A 67 12.67 -3.17 -2.46
CA GLY A 67 12.09 -2.18 -1.56
C GLY A 67 10.96 -2.76 -0.72
N VAL A 68 9.77 -2.24 -0.91
CA VAL A 68 8.57 -2.70 -0.17
C VAL A 68 8.00 -3.99 -0.77
N PHE A 69 8.26 -4.25 -2.04
CA PHE A 69 7.65 -5.37 -2.80
C PHE A 69 7.85 -6.74 -2.14
N PRO A 70 9.06 -7.14 -1.69
CA PRO A 70 9.22 -8.48 -1.13
C PRO A 70 8.37 -8.74 0.10
N LEU A 71 8.28 -7.78 1.02
CA LEU A 71 7.44 -7.91 2.20
C LEU A 71 5.96 -7.85 1.85
N ALA A 72 5.60 -7.02 0.86
CA ALA A 72 4.22 -6.94 0.40
C ALA A 72 3.76 -8.24 -0.24
N CYS A 73 4.65 -9.01 -0.86
CA CYS A 73 4.32 -10.33 -1.41
C CYS A 73 3.88 -11.32 -0.33
N LEU A 74 4.40 -11.18 0.88
CA LEU A 74 4.03 -12.03 2.01
C LEU A 74 2.74 -11.58 2.68
N LEU A 75 2.36 -10.33 2.49
CA LEU A 75 1.25 -9.72 3.21
C LEU A 75 -0.09 -10.44 3.00
N PRO A 76 -0.51 -10.79 1.76
CA PRO A 76 -1.79 -11.49 1.58
C PRO A 76 -1.85 -12.82 2.31
N ALA A 77 -0.78 -13.60 2.28
CA ALA A 77 -0.73 -14.91 2.94
C ALA A 77 -0.78 -14.75 4.46
N ILE A 78 -0.04 -13.79 5.00
CA ILE A 78 -0.01 -13.53 6.45
C ILE A 78 -1.37 -13.03 6.91
N LEU A 79 -2.01 -12.12 6.18
CA LEU A 79 -3.34 -11.63 6.53
C LEU A 79 -4.39 -12.74 6.48
N MET A 80 -4.31 -13.61 5.49
CA MET A 80 -5.23 -14.75 5.42
C MET A 80 -5.09 -15.63 6.65
N ARG A 81 -3.86 -15.91 7.07
CA ARG A 81 -3.60 -16.75 8.24
C ARG A 81 -4.04 -16.09 9.54
N LEU A 82 -3.77 -14.80 9.69
CA LEU A 82 -4.22 -14.06 10.87
C LEU A 82 -5.75 -13.99 10.95
N ASP A 83 -6.41 -13.78 9.81
CA ASP A 83 -7.87 -13.73 9.77
C ASP A 83 -8.48 -15.09 10.15
N GLU A 84 -7.83 -16.21 9.79
CA GLU A 84 -8.31 -17.55 10.16
C GLU A 84 -8.05 -17.87 11.64
N ASP A 85 -6.87 -17.55 12.15
CA ASP A 85 -6.44 -17.95 13.50
C ASP A 85 -6.97 -17.02 14.59
N ILE A 86 -6.97 -15.71 14.32
CA ILE A 86 -7.31 -14.68 15.32
C ILE A 86 -8.63 -13.99 14.96
N GLY A 87 -8.94 -13.94 13.68
CA GLY A 87 -10.05 -13.20 13.15
C GLY A 87 -9.63 -11.83 12.58
N PRO A 88 -10.47 -11.24 11.73
CA PRO A 88 -10.16 -9.94 11.15
C PRO A 88 -10.13 -8.86 12.23
N GLY A 89 -9.19 -7.93 12.13
CA GLY A 89 -9.08 -6.86 13.10
C GLY A 89 -8.09 -5.80 12.72
N LEU A 90 -8.28 -4.62 13.27
CA LEU A 90 -7.42 -3.46 13.06
C LEU A 90 -5.99 -3.68 13.57
N PRO A 91 -5.77 -4.24 14.78
CA PRO A 91 -4.41 -4.39 15.29
C PRO A 91 -3.49 -5.21 14.39
N GLN A 92 -4.00 -6.30 13.81
CA GLN A 92 -3.23 -7.13 12.91
C GLN A 92 -2.78 -6.35 11.68
N ARG A 93 -3.68 -5.57 11.11
CA ARG A 93 -3.40 -4.77 9.91
C ARG A 93 -2.43 -3.63 10.20
N PHE A 94 -2.54 -3.01 11.37
CA PHE A 94 -1.58 -1.99 11.80
C PHE A 94 -0.17 -2.55 11.90
N VAL A 95 -0.01 -3.72 12.52
CA VAL A 95 1.29 -4.36 12.67
C VAL A 95 1.88 -4.69 11.29
N MET A 96 1.06 -5.22 10.38
CA MET A 96 1.51 -5.55 9.03
C MET A 96 1.92 -4.30 8.26
N LEU A 97 1.13 -3.24 8.34
CA LEU A 97 1.44 -1.97 7.70
C LEU A 97 2.79 -1.43 8.18
N PHE A 98 3.01 -1.45 9.48
CA PHE A 98 4.25 -0.99 10.07
C PHE A 98 5.45 -1.76 9.52
N PHE A 99 5.40 -3.10 9.56
CA PHE A 99 6.52 -3.94 9.11
C PHE A 99 6.78 -3.80 7.61
N VAL A 100 5.73 -3.79 6.80
CA VAL A 100 5.88 -3.72 5.34
C VAL A 100 6.45 -2.37 4.90
N SER A 101 6.17 -1.31 5.63
CA SER A 101 6.65 0.04 5.31
C SER A 101 8.08 0.32 5.78
N LEU A 102 8.65 -0.50 6.68
CA LEU A 102 10.00 -0.28 7.20
C LEU A 102 11.09 -0.14 6.11
N PRO A 103 11.05 -0.91 5.00
CA PRO A 103 12.06 -0.75 3.95
C PRO A 103 12.17 0.65 3.37
N MET A 104 11.14 1.49 3.48
CA MET A 104 11.23 2.90 3.08
C MET A 104 12.39 3.61 3.76
N LEU A 105 12.57 3.36 5.06
CA LEU A 105 13.63 3.99 5.84
C LEU A 105 15.02 3.51 5.40
N VAL A 106 15.12 2.24 5.02
CA VAL A 106 16.37 1.65 4.52
C VAL A 106 16.77 2.28 3.18
N HIS A 107 15.78 2.61 2.34
CA HIS A 107 16.02 3.16 1.00
C HIS A 107 16.09 4.69 0.98
N GLY A 108 16.36 5.31 2.12
CA GLY A 108 16.64 6.73 2.18
C GLY A 108 15.46 7.65 2.42
N ALA A 109 14.27 7.11 2.62
CA ALA A 109 13.13 7.94 3.01
C ALA A 109 13.35 8.50 4.41
N GLY A 110 13.01 9.77 4.60
CA GLY A 110 13.11 10.39 5.92
C GLY A 110 12.06 9.84 6.86
N PHE A 111 12.35 9.92 8.17
CA PHE A 111 11.41 9.48 9.20
C PHE A 111 10.06 10.19 9.07
N MET A 112 10.07 11.49 8.80
CA MET A 112 8.83 12.26 8.63
C MET A 112 8.04 11.81 7.41
N GLN A 113 8.71 11.50 6.31
CA GLN A 113 8.06 10.96 5.11
C GLN A 113 7.38 9.62 5.42
N TRP A 114 8.06 8.76 6.16
CA TRP A 114 7.51 7.48 6.58
C TRP A 114 6.25 7.66 7.44
N VAL A 115 6.32 8.55 8.45
CA VAL A 115 5.17 8.85 9.32
C VAL A 115 4.01 9.40 8.51
N LEU A 116 4.27 10.35 7.60
CA LEU A 116 3.22 10.92 6.75
C LEU A 116 2.57 9.86 5.87
N THR A 117 3.36 8.94 5.34
CA THR A 117 2.84 7.83 4.52
C THR A 117 1.91 6.93 5.33
N LEU A 118 2.31 6.58 6.56
CA LEU A 118 1.46 5.77 7.44
C LEU A 118 0.17 6.50 7.81
N MET A 119 0.26 7.78 8.14
CA MET A 119 -0.91 8.57 8.49
C MET A 119 -1.87 8.75 7.32
N LEU A 120 -1.34 8.83 6.11
CA LEU A 120 -2.17 8.89 4.90
C LEU A 120 -2.81 7.55 4.59
N CYS A 121 -2.09 6.46 4.80
CA CYS A 121 -2.56 5.10 4.50
C CYS A 121 -3.80 4.73 5.30
N ILE A 122 -3.87 5.12 6.57
CA ILE A 122 -4.96 4.72 7.47
C ILE A 122 -6.33 5.19 6.96
N PRO A 123 -6.56 6.50 6.69
CA PRO A 123 -7.86 6.93 6.18
C PRO A 123 -8.20 6.34 4.81
N ILE A 124 -7.21 6.18 3.94
CA ILE A 124 -7.44 5.58 2.62
C ILE A 124 -7.87 4.12 2.79
N TRP A 125 -7.22 3.37 3.67
CA TRP A 125 -7.59 2.00 3.99
C TRP A 125 -9.03 1.91 4.47
N HIS A 126 -9.43 2.75 5.42
CA HIS A 126 -10.80 2.75 5.93
C HIS A 126 -11.81 3.11 4.84
N LEU A 127 -11.49 4.09 4.00
CA LEU A 127 -12.35 4.47 2.90
C LEU A 127 -12.52 3.32 1.90
N LEU A 128 -11.43 2.69 1.51
CA LEU A 128 -11.48 1.57 0.57
C LEU A 128 -12.22 0.37 1.14
N ALA A 129 -12.06 0.09 2.42
CA ALA A 129 -12.80 -0.99 3.08
C ALA A 129 -14.30 -0.76 3.00
N ARG A 130 -14.75 0.48 3.22
CA ARG A 130 -16.16 0.83 3.08
C ARG A 130 -16.65 0.67 1.65
N ILE A 131 -15.86 1.09 0.67
CA ILE A 131 -16.22 0.97 -0.75
C ILE A 131 -16.36 -0.51 -1.12
N TYR A 132 -15.41 -1.34 -0.71
CA TYR A 132 -15.46 -2.78 -1.00
C TYR A 132 -16.65 -3.45 -0.34
N ASP A 133 -16.97 -3.08 0.90
CA ASP A 133 -18.14 -3.61 1.60
C ASP A 133 -19.43 -3.31 0.84
N ARG A 134 -19.55 -2.08 0.32
CA ARG A 134 -20.72 -1.69 -0.47
C ARG A 134 -20.84 -2.45 -1.78
N GLN A 135 -19.71 -2.71 -2.44
CA GLN A 135 -19.70 -3.41 -3.73
C GLN A 135 -20.02 -4.89 -3.60
N TYR A 136 -19.65 -5.50 -2.48
CA TYR A 136 -19.74 -6.95 -2.30
C TYR A 136 -20.71 -7.37 -1.19
N ALA A 137 -21.47 -6.44 -0.68
CA ALA A 137 -22.46 -6.71 0.37
C ALA A 137 -23.73 -7.40 -0.18
#